data_7fe2d3b92ae93d4d7c9b96c8a724f8c7
#
_entry.id   7fe2d3b92ae93d4d7c9b96c8a724f8c7
#
_cell.length_a   1.000
_cell.length_b   1.000
_cell.length_c   1.000
_cell.angle_alpha   90.00
_cell.angle_beta   90.00
_cell.angle_gamma   90.00
#
_symmetry.space_group_name_H-M   'P 1'
#
loop_
_entity.id
_entity.type
_entity.pdbx_description
1 polymer ?
#
loop_
_entity_poly.entity_id
_entity_poly.type
_entity_poly.pdbx_seq_one_letter_code
_entity_poly.pdbx_strand_id
1 'polypeptide(L)'
;MVWFVRHAQVELDLPASSWRLSAEGRASAEELAQRLAPVPRVLSSPEPKAVATAEPLARRSGVELELDERLCEVERAANLPDAEAHRAAVRAYLGGSPVAGWEDAASACSRFAAALDGVDDAAVVTHATVLSLYLGYDFDVWARIGLPDVIEWNR
;
A
#
# COMPACT_ATOMS: atom_id res chain seq x y z
N MET A 1 2.90 -1.19 18.05
CA MET A 1 1.89 -0.59 17.15
C MET A 1 2.44 -0.53 15.75
N VAL A 2 1.71 -0.98 14.75
CA VAL A 2 2.05 -0.78 13.33
C VAL A 2 0.98 0.11 12.69
N TRP A 3 1.42 1.14 11.97
CA TRP A 3 0.55 2.00 11.17
C TRP A 3 0.70 1.60 9.69
N PHE A 4 -0.28 0.87 9.15
CA PHE A 4 -0.32 0.63 7.73
C PHE A 4 -0.82 1.87 7.02
N VAL A 5 -0.07 2.32 6.04
CA VAL A 5 -0.37 3.51 5.23
C VAL A 5 -0.58 3.10 3.78
N ARG A 6 -1.77 3.30 3.24
CA ARG A 6 -1.96 3.26 1.78
C ARG A 6 -1.34 4.50 1.16
N HIS A 7 -0.61 4.31 0.05
CA HIS A 7 -0.03 5.44 -0.70
C HIS A 7 -1.06 6.50 -1.08
N ALA A 8 -0.60 7.75 -1.25
CA ALA A 8 -1.45 8.88 -1.64
C ALA A 8 -1.87 8.82 -3.12
N GLN A 9 -2.72 9.77 -3.53
CA GLN A 9 -3.30 9.84 -4.87
C GLN A 9 -2.23 9.98 -5.96
N VAL A 10 -2.44 9.27 -7.06
CA VAL A 10 -1.51 9.16 -8.20
C VAL A 10 -2.03 9.86 -9.46
N GLU A 11 -1.10 10.20 -10.37
CA GLU A 11 -1.42 10.54 -11.76
C GLU A 11 -1.58 9.22 -12.55
N LEU A 12 -2.66 9.12 -13.33
CA LEU A 12 -3.07 7.87 -14.00
C LEU A 12 -2.62 7.77 -15.47
N ASP A 13 -1.83 8.70 -15.95
CA ASP A 13 -1.38 8.81 -17.36
C ASP A 13 -0.15 7.94 -17.70
N LEU A 14 0.36 7.16 -16.73
CA LEU A 14 1.50 6.27 -16.88
C LEU A 14 1.13 4.80 -16.54
N PRO A 15 1.95 3.80 -16.94
CA PRO A 15 1.80 2.43 -16.45
C PRO A 15 1.79 2.38 -14.91
N ALA A 16 0.95 1.53 -14.32
CA ALA A 16 0.69 1.48 -12.87
C ALA A 16 1.96 1.35 -11.99
N SER A 17 2.97 0.62 -12.46
CA SER A 17 4.26 0.47 -11.78
C SER A 17 5.09 1.77 -11.73
N SER A 18 4.79 2.72 -12.62
CA SER A 18 5.50 4.01 -12.75
C SER A 18 4.67 5.17 -12.19
N TRP A 19 3.51 4.92 -11.61
CA TRP A 19 2.65 5.98 -11.10
C TRP A 19 3.34 6.82 -10.04
N ARG A 20 3.31 8.12 -10.27
CA ARG A 20 3.77 9.15 -9.35
C ARG A 20 2.60 9.77 -8.63
N LEU A 21 2.87 10.41 -7.49
CA LEU A 21 1.82 11.18 -6.81
C LEU A 21 1.39 12.39 -7.64
N SER A 22 0.09 12.65 -7.67
CA SER A 22 -0.47 13.91 -8.14
C SER A 22 -0.05 15.07 -7.21
N ALA A 23 -0.35 16.30 -7.58
CA ALA A 23 -0.11 17.45 -6.71
C ALA A 23 -0.88 17.32 -5.39
N GLU A 24 -2.15 16.89 -5.47
CA GLU A 24 -3.00 16.61 -4.31
C GLU A 24 -2.44 15.45 -3.48
N GLY A 25 -1.92 14.41 -4.14
CA GLY A 25 -1.28 13.28 -3.46
C GLY A 25 -0.04 13.69 -2.67
N ARG A 26 0.79 14.58 -3.23
CA ARG A 26 1.95 15.12 -2.49
C ARG A 26 1.53 15.95 -1.29
N ALA A 27 0.51 16.81 -1.44
CA ALA A 27 -0.01 17.60 -0.34
C ALA A 27 -0.58 16.71 0.78
N SER A 28 -1.38 15.71 0.44
CA SER A 28 -1.96 14.79 1.43
C SER A 28 -0.92 13.88 2.10
N ALA A 29 0.18 13.52 1.41
CA ALA A 29 1.31 12.82 2.03
C ALA A 29 2.02 13.70 3.08
N GLU A 30 2.21 15.00 2.81
CA GLU A 30 2.76 15.94 3.79
C GLU A 30 1.84 16.12 5.00
N GLU A 31 0.53 16.25 4.78
CA GLU A 31 -0.48 16.35 5.86
C GLU A 31 -0.51 15.08 6.72
N LEU A 32 -0.45 13.90 6.08
CA LEU A 32 -0.36 12.63 6.78
C LEU A 32 0.89 12.57 7.66
N ALA A 33 2.04 12.98 7.11
CA ALA A 33 3.29 13.04 7.84
C ALA A 33 3.23 14.00 9.05
N GLN A 34 2.51 15.13 8.93
CA GLN A 34 2.30 16.05 10.06
C GLN A 34 1.49 15.43 11.19
N ARG A 35 0.50 14.59 10.85
CA ARG A 35 -0.38 13.96 11.84
C ARG A 35 0.23 12.74 12.51
N LEU A 36 1.04 11.97 11.76
CA LEU A 36 1.55 10.67 12.21
C LEU A 36 2.94 10.75 12.85
N ALA A 37 3.78 11.70 12.42
CA ALA A 37 5.13 11.83 12.96
C ALA A 37 5.12 12.36 14.44
N PRO A 38 6.11 11.98 15.25
CA PRO A 38 7.22 11.09 14.92
C PRO A 38 6.86 9.61 15.04
N VAL A 39 7.42 8.79 14.16
CA VAL A 39 7.39 7.32 14.27
C VAL A 39 8.82 6.78 14.34
N PRO A 40 9.08 5.68 15.06
CA PRO A 40 10.46 5.20 15.25
C PRO A 40 11.06 4.54 14.01
N ARG A 41 10.23 4.03 13.09
CA ARG A 41 10.67 3.42 11.82
C ARG A 41 9.67 3.72 10.71
N VAL A 42 10.17 3.84 9.48
CA VAL A 42 9.32 3.94 8.29
C VAL A 42 9.81 2.93 7.24
N LEU A 43 8.94 1.97 6.94
CA LEU A 43 9.14 0.99 5.87
C LEU A 43 8.25 1.34 4.69
N SER A 44 8.70 1.06 3.47
CA SER A 44 7.89 1.29 2.27
C SER A 44 8.13 0.23 1.19
N SER A 45 7.07 -0.06 0.45
CA SER A 45 7.22 -0.61 -0.90
C SER A 45 8.13 0.30 -1.73
N PRO A 46 9.03 -0.23 -2.57
CA PRO A 46 9.89 0.57 -3.45
C PRO A 46 9.12 1.19 -4.65
N GLU A 47 7.83 0.93 -4.80
CA GLU A 47 7.05 1.56 -5.88
C GLU A 47 7.02 3.09 -5.70
N PRO A 48 7.22 3.87 -6.78
CA PRO A 48 7.40 5.34 -6.69
C PRO A 48 6.33 6.07 -5.89
N LYS A 49 5.06 5.67 -6.03
CA LYS A 49 3.93 6.25 -5.28
C LYS A 49 4.01 6.00 -3.77
N ALA A 50 4.49 4.82 -3.37
CA ALA A 50 4.66 4.47 -1.96
C ALA A 50 5.86 5.21 -1.36
N VAL A 51 6.98 5.23 -2.05
CA VAL A 51 8.19 5.97 -1.64
C VAL A 51 7.87 7.44 -1.45
N ALA A 52 7.23 8.09 -2.44
CA ALA A 52 6.87 9.50 -2.35
C ALA A 52 5.85 9.82 -1.24
N THR A 53 5.05 8.83 -0.81
CA THR A 53 4.16 8.96 0.35
C THR A 53 4.93 8.82 1.66
N ALA A 54 5.95 7.94 1.71
CA ALA A 54 6.72 7.62 2.90
C ALA A 54 7.79 8.68 3.23
N GLU A 55 8.41 9.28 2.21
CA GLU A 55 9.52 10.24 2.38
C GLU A 55 9.21 11.42 3.32
N PRO A 56 8.06 12.11 3.23
CA PRO A 56 7.71 13.17 4.18
C PRO A 56 7.65 12.66 5.63
N LEU A 57 7.13 11.46 5.84
CA LEU A 57 7.01 10.87 7.16
C LEU A 57 8.38 10.51 7.75
N ALA A 58 9.25 9.86 6.98
CA ALA A 58 10.61 9.52 7.38
C ALA A 58 11.41 10.79 7.73
N ARG A 59 11.35 11.81 6.85
CA ARG A 59 12.01 13.10 7.06
C ARG A 59 11.54 13.79 8.35
N ARG A 60 10.23 13.85 8.60
CA ARG A 60 9.66 14.47 9.80
C ARG A 60 9.96 13.69 11.08
N SER A 61 10.09 12.38 10.97
CA SER A 61 10.45 11.50 12.08
C SER A 61 11.96 11.47 12.37
N GLY A 62 12.79 11.98 11.45
CA GLY A 62 14.23 11.95 11.59
C GLY A 62 14.84 10.55 11.47
N VAL A 63 14.19 9.67 10.69
CA VAL A 63 14.61 8.28 10.47
C VAL A 63 14.91 8.01 8.99
N GLU A 64 15.71 6.99 8.71
CA GLU A 64 15.90 6.51 7.35
C GLU A 64 14.65 5.79 6.83
N LEU A 65 14.39 5.90 5.52
CA LEU A 65 13.35 5.15 4.84
C LEU A 65 13.88 3.78 4.46
N GLU A 66 13.27 2.74 5.01
CA GLU A 66 13.59 1.35 4.71
C GLU A 66 12.72 0.86 3.56
N LEU A 67 13.33 0.36 2.47
CA LEU A 67 12.59 -0.19 1.33
C LEU A 67 12.58 -1.71 1.38
N ASP A 68 11.41 -2.30 1.14
CA ASP A 68 11.21 -3.74 1.09
C ASP A 68 10.29 -4.13 -0.07
N GLU A 69 10.81 -4.89 -1.04
CA GLU A 69 10.04 -5.35 -2.20
C GLU A 69 8.85 -6.25 -1.82
N ARG A 70 8.92 -6.92 -0.68
CA ARG A 70 7.82 -7.74 -0.17
C ARG A 70 6.56 -6.92 0.19
N LEU A 71 6.68 -5.59 0.30
CA LEU A 71 5.56 -4.67 0.54
C LEU A 71 4.89 -4.16 -0.74
N CYS A 72 5.34 -4.58 -1.93
CA CYS A 72 4.73 -4.21 -3.21
C CYS A 72 3.29 -4.69 -3.34
N GLU A 73 2.52 -4.00 -4.19
CA GLU A 73 1.16 -4.42 -4.54
C GLU A 73 1.16 -5.83 -5.15
N VAL A 74 0.02 -6.48 -5.15
CA VAL A 74 -0.22 -7.74 -5.85
C VAL A 74 0.26 -7.61 -7.29
N GLU A 75 1.15 -8.51 -7.71
CA GLU A 75 1.65 -8.54 -9.09
C GLU A 75 0.53 -8.85 -10.09
N ARG A 76 0.49 -8.11 -11.21
CA ARG A 76 -0.51 -8.25 -12.26
C ARG A 76 0.19 -8.24 -13.62
N ALA A 77 0.01 -9.29 -14.42
CA ALA A 77 0.66 -9.44 -15.71
C ALA A 77 0.13 -8.46 -16.79
N ALA A 78 -1.06 -7.89 -16.61
CA ALA A 78 -1.68 -6.96 -17.54
C ALA A 78 -2.56 -5.94 -16.82
N ASN A 79 -2.62 -4.73 -17.39
CA ASN A 79 -3.61 -3.74 -16.98
C ASN A 79 -5.00 -4.19 -17.44
N LEU A 80 -5.98 -4.07 -16.56
CA LEU A 80 -7.37 -4.27 -16.91
C LEU A 80 -7.90 -3.07 -17.70
N PRO A 81 -8.90 -3.27 -18.58
CA PRO A 81 -9.31 -2.24 -19.55
C PRO A 81 -9.87 -0.98 -18.90
N ASP A 82 -10.48 -1.10 -17.72
CA ASP A 82 -11.11 0.02 -17.03
C ASP A 82 -11.24 -0.20 -15.51
N ALA A 83 -11.72 0.80 -14.81
CA ALA A 83 -11.89 0.77 -13.36
C ALA A 83 -12.93 -0.26 -12.90
N GLU A 84 -13.98 -0.52 -13.68
CA GLU A 84 -15.01 -1.50 -13.33
C GLU A 84 -14.44 -2.93 -13.40
N ALA A 85 -13.73 -3.26 -14.47
CA ALA A 85 -13.05 -4.55 -14.61
C ALA A 85 -12.02 -4.75 -13.48
N HIS A 86 -11.29 -3.69 -13.10
CA HIS A 86 -10.37 -3.72 -11.98
C HIS A 86 -11.09 -4.02 -10.65
N ARG A 87 -12.18 -3.32 -10.37
CA ARG A 87 -12.97 -3.54 -9.14
C ARG A 87 -13.57 -4.96 -9.10
N ALA A 88 -14.06 -5.47 -10.23
CA ALA A 88 -14.57 -6.84 -10.33
C ALA A 88 -13.47 -7.88 -10.06
N ALA A 89 -12.25 -7.67 -10.59
CA ALA A 89 -11.11 -8.53 -10.35
C ALA A 89 -10.68 -8.52 -8.88
N VAL A 90 -10.60 -7.34 -8.25
CA VAL A 90 -10.28 -7.23 -6.80
C VAL A 90 -11.35 -7.95 -5.96
N ARG A 91 -12.64 -7.79 -6.29
CA ARG A 91 -13.74 -8.48 -5.58
C ARG A 91 -13.58 -10.01 -5.65
N ALA A 92 -13.29 -10.54 -6.84
CA ALA A 92 -13.05 -11.97 -7.02
C ALA A 92 -11.81 -12.44 -6.23
N TYR A 93 -10.72 -11.69 -6.33
CA TYR A 93 -9.44 -12.01 -5.70
C TYR A 93 -9.52 -12.01 -4.17
N LEU A 94 -10.10 -10.98 -3.56
CA LEU A 94 -10.32 -10.91 -2.12
C LEU A 94 -11.38 -11.93 -1.64
N GLY A 95 -12.28 -12.35 -2.52
CA GLY A 95 -13.24 -13.43 -2.27
C GLY A 95 -12.66 -14.86 -2.39
N GLY A 96 -11.34 -14.98 -2.65
CA GLY A 96 -10.64 -16.26 -2.74
C GLY A 96 -10.66 -16.91 -4.12
N SER A 97 -11.16 -16.22 -5.15
CA SER A 97 -11.11 -16.71 -6.53
C SER A 97 -9.82 -16.27 -7.22
N PRO A 98 -9.09 -17.18 -7.91
CA PRO A 98 -7.93 -16.80 -8.68
C PRO A 98 -8.30 -15.86 -9.82
N VAL A 99 -7.46 -14.86 -10.07
CA VAL A 99 -7.60 -13.92 -11.20
C VAL A 99 -6.45 -14.17 -12.17
N ALA A 100 -6.78 -14.41 -13.45
CA ALA A 100 -5.78 -14.71 -14.46
C ALA A 100 -4.74 -13.58 -14.58
N GLY A 101 -3.46 -13.94 -14.55
CA GLY A 101 -2.35 -13.01 -14.61
C GLY A 101 -2.05 -12.24 -13.32
N TRP A 102 -2.74 -12.54 -12.23
CA TRP A 102 -2.43 -12.01 -10.91
C TRP A 102 -1.60 -13.00 -10.11
N GLU A 103 -0.75 -12.46 -9.23
CA GLU A 103 -0.03 -13.24 -8.23
C GLU A 103 -0.99 -14.11 -7.41
N ASP A 104 -0.57 -15.31 -7.04
CA ASP A 104 -1.34 -16.16 -6.13
C ASP A 104 -1.57 -15.46 -4.78
N ALA A 105 -2.82 -15.44 -4.31
CA ALA A 105 -3.18 -14.71 -3.11
C ALA A 105 -2.44 -15.20 -1.85
N ALA A 106 -2.22 -16.52 -1.72
CA ALA A 106 -1.48 -17.06 -0.58
C ALA A 106 0.00 -16.65 -0.63
N SER A 107 0.60 -16.61 -1.83
CA SER A 107 1.98 -16.16 -2.03
C SER A 107 2.12 -14.67 -1.71
N ALA A 108 1.21 -13.82 -2.18
CA ALA A 108 1.19 -12.39 -1.88
C ALA A 108 1.06 -12.13 -0.36
N CYS A 109 0.14 -12.82 0.30
CA CYS A 109 -0.05 -12.72 1.75
C CYS A 109 1.20 -13.19 2.52
N SER A 110 1.81 -14.30 2.11
CA SER A 110 3.00 -14.85 2.78
C SER A 110 4.22 -13.93 2.66
N ARG A 111 4.49 -13.36 1.46
CA ARG A 111 5.61 -12.42 1.32
C ARG A 111 5.40 -11.14 2.13
N PHE A 112 4.16 -10.62 2.16
CA PHE A 112 3.82 -9.45 2.95
C PHE A 112 3.98 -9.71 4.45
N ALA A 113 3.48 -10.85 4.94
CA ALA A 113 3.67 -11.27 6.32
C ALA A 113 5.15 -11.37 6.71
N ALA A 114 5.98 -11.95 5.81
CA ALA A 114 7.43 -12.07 6.03
C ALA A 114 8.15 -10.71 6.08
N ALA A 115 7.62 -9.67 5.40
CA ALA A 115 8.16 -8.31 5.53
C ALA A 115 7.92 -7.70 6.92
N LEU A 116 6.92 -8.20 7.62
CA LEU A 116 6.51 -7.70 8.94
C LEU A 116 7.12 -8.49 10.12
N ASP A 117 7.90 -9.53 9.84
CA ASP A 117 8.56 -10.30 10.90
C ASP A 117 9.52 -9.41 11.69
N GLY A 118 9.30 -9.31 13.01
CA GLY A 118 10.09 -8.45 13.89
C GLY A 118 9.86 -6.95 13.69
N VAL A 119 8.82 -6.56 12.97
CA VAL A 119 8.45 -5.14 12.81
C VAL A 119 7.46 -4.76 13.91
N ASP A 120 7.96 -3.99 14.86
CA ASP A 120 7.17 -3.35 15.91
C ASP A 120 7.36 -1.84 15.86
N ASP A 121 6.35 -1.07 16.27
CA ASP A 121 6.38 0.39 16.32
C ASP A 121 6.92 1.05 15.03
N ALA A 122 6.22 0.80 13.92
CA ALA A 122 6.62 1.29 12.60
C ALA A 122 5.43 1.78 11.77
N ALA A 123 5.68 2.75 10.89
CA ALA A 123 4.79 3.03 9.77
C ALA A 123 5.22 2.19 8.56
N VAL A 124 4.26 1.54 7.91
CA VAL A 124 4.48 0.67 6.75
C VAL A 124 3.65 1.18 5.58
N VAL A 125 4.32 1.80 4.62
CA VAL A 125 3.65 2.37 3.43
C VAL A 125 3.56 1.33 2.32
N THR A 126 2.34 1.05 1.89
CA THR A 126 2.01 -0.05 0.98
C THR A 126 0.77 0.24 0.14
N HIS A 127 0.09 -0.79 -0.33
CA HIS A 127 -0.99 -0.74 -1.31
C HIS A 127 -2.24 -1.45 -0.81
N ALA A 128 -3.40 -1.07 -1.37
CA ALA A 128 -4.69 -1.49 -0.84
C ALA A 128 -4.96 -2.99 -0.96
N THR A 129 -4.62 -3.64 -2.08
CA THR A 129 -5.02 -5.03 -2.30
C THR A 129 -4.20 -6.01 -1.48
N VAL A 130 -2.87 -5.86 -1.46
CA VAL A 130 -2.00 -6.72 -0.64
C VAL A 130 -2.26 -6.53 0.85
N LEU A 131 -2.51 -5.28 1.28
CA LEU A 131 -2.86 -4.99 2.66
C LEU A 131 -4.21 -5.61 3.06
N SER A 132 -5.21 -5.52 2.19
CA SER A 132 -6.52 -6.14 2.42
C SER A 132 -6.44 -7.67 2.54
N LEU A 133 -5.63 -8.31 1.69
CA LEU A 133 -5.35 -9.76 1.83
C LEU A 133 -4.76 -10.09 3.21
N TYR A 134 -3.75 -9.35 3.63
CA TYR A 134 -3.06 -9.59 4.89
C TYR A 134 -3.98 -9.40 6.10
N LEU A 135 -4.82 -8.35 6.08
CA LEU A 135 -5.75 -8.04 7.16
C LEU A 135 -7.06 -8.84 7.11
N GLY A 136 -7.28 -9.65 6.07
CA GLY A 136 -8.52 -10.40 5.87
C GLY A 136 -9.72 -9.51 5.53
N TYR A 137 -9.48 -8.36 4.89
CA TYR A 137 -10.54 -7.45 4.47
C TYR A 137 -11.22 -7.96 3.19
N ASP A 138 -12.53 -7.80 3.15
CA ASP A 138 -13.31 -8.03 1.95
C ASP A 138 -13.25 -6.84 0.98
N PHE A 139 -13.95 -6.98 -0.15
CA PHE A 139 -14.03 -5.93 -1.16
C PHE A 139 -14.66 -4.63 -0.64
N ASP A 140 -15.66 -4.72 0.24
CA ASP A 140 -16.39 -3.54 0.70
C ASP A 140 -15.53 -2.70 1.67
N VAL A 141 -14.68 -3.34 2.46
CA VAL A 141 -13.66 -2.66 3.27
C VAL A 141 -12.57 -2.08 2.37
N TRP A 142 -12.01 -2.87 1.44
CA TRP A 142 -11.02 -2.42 0.46
C TRP A 142 -11.46 -1.17 -0.30
N ALA A 143 -12.72 -1.13 -0.75
CA ALA A 143 -13.27 -0.03 -1.54
C ALA A 143 -13.38 1.30 -0.77
N ARG A 144 -13.30 1.25 0.55
CA ARG A 144 -13.37 2.43 1.43
C ARG A 144 -12.01 2.93 1.91
N ILE A 145 -10.93 2.17 1.69
CA ILE A 145 -9.58 2.63 2.05
C ILE A 145 -9.23 3.87 1.22
N GLY A 146 -8.97 4.98 1.88
CA GLY A 146 -8.65 6.28 1.26
C GLY A 146 -7.29 6.35 0.57
N LEU A 147 -6.98 7.50 -0.01
CA LEU A 147 -5.70 7.81 -0.71
C LEU A 147 -5.18 9.19 -0.24
N PRO A 148 -4.28 9.25 0.77
CA PRO A 148 -3.78 8.15 1.61
C PRO A 148 -4.78 7.74 2.71
N ASP A 149 -4.53 6.60 3.33
CA ASP A 149 -5.24 6.17 4.53
C ASP A 149 -4.28 5.53 5.53
N VAL A 150 -4.66 5.57 6.82
CA VAL A 150 -3.87 5.00 7.91
C VAL A 150 -4.72 4.01 8.69
N ILE A 151 -4.24 2.79 8.80
CA ILE A 151 -4.87 1.71 9.56
C ILE A 151 -3.96 1.36 10.73
N GLU A 152 -4.41 1.63 11.94
CA GLU A 152 -3.70 1.24 13.17
C GLU A 152 -3.90 -0.26 13.43
N TRP A 153 -2.82 -0.95 13.67
CA TRP A 153 -2.83 -2.39 13.88
C TRP A 153 -1.96 -2.79 15.08
N ASN A 154 -2.59 -3.45 16.03
CA ASN A 154 -1.93 -4.07 17.17
C ASN A 154 -1.88 -5.58 16.96
N ARG A 155 -0.68 -6.16 16.98
CA ARG A 155 -0.50 -7.62 17.01
C ARG A 155 -1.06 -8.20 18.30
#